data_a6d24ec9dde4f5d2bdde5a9ac6af08e3
#
_entry.id   a6d24ec9dde4f5d2bdde5a9ac6af08e3
#
_cell.length_a   1.000
_cell.length_b   1.000
_cell.length_c   1.000
_cell.angle_alpha   90.00
_cell.angle_beta   90.00
_cell.angle_gamma   90.00
#
_symmetry.space_group_name_H-M   'P 1'
#
loop_
_entity.id
_entity.type
_entity.pdbx_description
1 polymer ?
#
loop_
_entity_poly.entity_id
_entity_poly.type
_entity_poly.pdbx_seq_one_letter_code
_entity_poly.pdbx_strand_id
1 'polypeptide(L)'
;MKGLNAMGDYITTFTGKHFYPMSPDPMAICIEDIAHALSLICRGNGHVHKFWSVAEHCICCAKEAEARGLSARVILACLLHDASECYMSDVPRPFKKEMDAYQEQEDNLLSTIYEKFLGSDLTEKEQAQVCDIDDVMLWYDLENLLEEEQDDDMPEVNIKLDYIVRSFETVEQEYNRLFAKYFNIVKGLEKYGKWFKDAWEYNSYLAACNKVKKSSVHCERSMIYQTTGLE
;
A
#
# COMPACT_ATOMS: atom_id res chain seq x y z
N MET A 1 -42.10 -2.98 -13.89
CA MET A 1 -40.94 -2.14 -14.20
C MET A 1 -39.80 -2.63 -13.32
N LYS A 2 -38.89 -3.45 -13.85
CA LYS A 2 -37.63 -3.76 -13.15
C LYS A 2 -36.78 -2.50 -13.27
N GLY A 3 -36.48 -1.90 -12.12
CA GLY A 3 -35.89 -0.59 -12.04
C GLY A 3 -34.53 -0.50 -12.68
N LEU A 4 -34.31 0.62 -13.38
CA LEU A 4 -33.00 1.11 -13.83
C LEU A 4 -32.02 1.43 -12.66
N ASN A 5 -32.30 0.97 -11.44
CA ASN A 5 -31.59 1.32 -10.21
C ASN A 5 -30.35 0.45 -9.93
N ALA A 6 -29.93 -0.40 -10.86
CA ALA A 6 -28.77 -1.26 -10.65
C ALA A 6 -27.54 -0.85 -11.47
N MET A 7 -27.58 0.24 -12.23
CA MET A 7 -26.46 0.74 -13.02
C MET A 7 -25.88 2.00 -12.40
N GLY A 8 -25.23 1.93 -11.25
CA GLY A 8 -24.61 3.11 -10.67
C GLY A 8 -24.04 2.96 -9.26
N ASP A 9 -24.34 1.88 -8.59
CA ASP A 9 -23.96 1.74 -7.18
C ASP A 9 -22.56 1.08 -7.03
N TYR A 10 -21.91 0.67 -8.12
CA TYR A 10 -20.61 0.03 -8.13
C TYR A 10 -19.69 0.62 -9.21
N ILE A 11 -18.39 0.44 -9.00
CA ILE A 11 -17.38 0.63 -10.03
C ILE A 11 -16.92 -0.74 -10.53
N THR A 12 -16.58 -0.82 -11.83
CA THR A 12 -15.92 -2.01 -12.38
C THR A 12 -14.43 -1.82 -12.26
N THR A 13 -13.75 -2.69 -11.50
CA THR A 13 -12.32 -2.61 -11.26
C THR A 13 -11.52 -3.19 -12.44
N PHE A 14 -10.20 -3.01 -12.43
CA PHE A 14 -9.28 -3.55 -13.44
C PHE A 14 -9.39 -5.08 -13.59
N THR A 15 -9.56 -5.81 -12.49
CA THR A 15 -9.78 -7.27 -12.53
C THR A 15 -11.21 -7.67 -12.93
N GLY A 16 -12.07 -6.70 -13.26
CA GLY A 16 -13.45 -6.94 -13.71
C GLY A 16 -14.44 -7.20 -12.57
N LYS A 17 -14.08 -6.92 -11.32
CA LYS A 17 -15.00 -7.05 -10.18
C LYS A 17 -15.93 -5.84 -10.10
N HIS A 18 -17.15 -6.07 -9.62
CA HIS A 18 -18.03 -4.99 -9.21
C HIS A 18 -17.72 -4.64 -7.76
N PHE A 19 -17.18 -3.46 -7.53
CA PHE A 19 -16.83 -2.95 -6.22
C PHE A 19 -17.79 -1.86 -5.78
N TYR A 20 -18.25 -1.93 -4.54
CA TYR A 20 -19.21 -0.98 -3.94
C TYR A 20 -18.47 -0.13 -2.89
N PRO A 21 -17.99 1.09 -3.23
CA PRO A 21 -17.16 1.88 -2.33
C PRO A 21 -17.87 2.26 -1.02
N MET A 22 -19.18 2.47 -1.06
CA MET A 22 -19.99 2.83 0.11
C MET A 22 -20.31 1.64 1.03
N SER A 23 -19.97 0.41 0.63
CA SER A 23 -20.14 -0.82 1.41
C SER A 23 -19.04 -1.82 1.00
N PRO A 24 -17.79 -1.54 1.36
CA PRO A 24 -16.65 -2.29 0.87
C PRO A 24 -16.70 -3.74 1.35
N ASP A 25 -16.67 -4.70 0.39
CA ASP A 25 -16.49 -6.11 0.68
C ASP A 25 -14.99 -6.45 0.64
N PRO A 26 -14.40 -6.90 1.78
CA PRO A 26 -13.00 -7.30 1.80
C PRO A 26 -12.64 -8.36 0.75
N MET A 27 -13.60 -9.21 0.33
CA MET A 27 -13.38 -10.23 -0.70
C MET A 27 -13.26 -9.65 -2.11
N ALA A 28 -13.82 -8.46 -2.34
CA ALA A 28 -13.71 -7.75 -3.61
C ALA A 28 -12.42 -6.93 -3.74
N ILE A 29 -11.81 -6.54 -2.62
CA ILE A 29 -10.52 -5.80 -2.61
C ILE A 29 -9.40 -6.73 -3.07
N CYS A 30 -8.57 -6.31 -4.04
CA CYS A 30 -7.37 -7.03 -4.42
C CYS A 30 -6.23 -6.07 -4.75
N ILE A 31 -5.00 -6.55 -4.53
CA ILE A 31 -3.82 -5.72 -4.69
C ILE A 31 -3.56 -5.34 -6.16
N GLU A 32 -3.97 -6.20 -7.08
CA GLU A 32 -3.85 -5.97 -8.52
C GLU A 32 -4.65 -4.75 -8.95
N ASP A 33 -5.87 -4.57 -8.43
CA ASP A 33 -6.70 -3.39 -8.69
C ASP A 33 -6.08 -2.14 -8.10
N ILE A 34 -5.61 -2.22 -6.85
CA ILE A 34 -4.97 -1.10 -6.14
C ILE A 34 -3.70 -0.66 -6.88
N ALA A 35 -2.77 -1.56 -7.13
CA ALA A 35 -1.51 -1.25 -7.79
C ALA A 35 -1.72 -0.65 -9.18
N HIS A 36 -2.64 -1.22 -9.97
CA HIS A 36 -2.95 -0.75 -11.31
C HIS A 36 -3.55 0.66 -11.28
N ALA A 37 -4.62 0.87 -10.51
CA ALA A 37 -5.32 2.15 -10.47
C ALA A 37 -4.43 3.27 -9.92
N LEU A 38 -3.73 3.04 -8.79
CA LEU A 38 -2.83 4.04 -8.22
C LEU A 38 -1.65 4.39 -9.13
N SER A 39 -1.21 3.47 -10.01
CA SER A 39 -0.16 3.74 -11.00
C SER A 39 -0.62 4.66 -12.13
N LEU A 40 -1.93 4.82 -12.31
CA LEU A 40 -2.55 5.66 -13.34
C LEU A 40 -3.15 6.96 -12.79
N ILE A 41 -3.43 7.03 -11.48
CA ILE A 41 -3.92 8.26 -10.82
C ILE A 41 -2.75 9.21 -10.66
N CYS A 42 -2.87 10.42 -11.23
CA CYS A 42 -1.85 11.46 -11.16
C CYS A 42 -1.99 12.24 -9.85
N ARG A 43 -0.89 12.43 -9.12
CA ARG A 43 -0.82 13.29 -7.92
C ARG A 43 -1.23 14.72 -8.23
N GLY A 44 -1.72 15.43 -7.20
CA GLY A 44 -2.07 16.84 -7.30
C GLY A 44 -3.12 17.15 -8.36
N ASN A 45 -4.05 16.22 -8.61
CA ASN A 45 -5.11 16.37 -9.61
C ASN A 45 -4.58 16.69 -11.04
N GLY A 46 -3.33 16.28 -11.35
CA GLY A 46 -2.68 16.55 -12.63
C GLY A 46 -2.11 17.95 -12.77
N HIS A 47 -2.05 18.77 -11.71
CA HIS A 47 -1.42 20.11 -11.74
C HIS A 47 0.13 20.03 -11.63
N VAL A 48 0.68 18.83 -11.53
CA VAL A 48 2.13 18.59 -11.49
C VAL A 48 2.79 18.88 -12.84
N HIS A 49 4.05 19.39 -12.83
CA HIS A 49 4.80 19.69 -14.06
C HIS A 49 5.28 18.46 -14.84
N LYS A 50 5.23 17.29 -14.21
CA LYS A 50 5.52 15.99 -14.82
C LYS A 50 4.62 14.93 -14.18
N PHE A 51 4.27 13.90 -14.95
CA PHE A 51 3.45 12.82 -14.41
C PHE A 51 4.14 12.15 -13.23
N TRP A 52 3.42 12.07 -12.13
CA TRP A 52 3.80 11.36 -10.92
C TRP A 52 2.55 10.71 -10.35
N SER A 53 2.57 9.40 -10.20
CA SER A 53 1.39 8.67 -9.77
C SER A 53 1.30 8.58 -8.24
N VAL A 54 0.09 8.35 -7.74
CA VAL A 54 -0.13 8.04 -6.32
C VAL A 54 0.67 6.81 -5.91
N ALA A 55 0.77 5.79 -6.78
CA ALA A 55 1.60 4.62 -6.50
C ALA A 55 3.08 4.95 -6.33
N GLU A 56 3.65 5.91 -7.09
CA GLU A 56 5.04 6.35 -6.92
C GLU A 56 5.25 7.02 -5.58
N HIS A 57 4.32 7.86 -5.14
CA HIS A 57 4.32 8.44 -3.82
C HIS A 57 4.31 7.37 -2.72
N CYS A 58 3.35 6.43 -2.77
CA CYS A 58 3.28 5.32 -1.81
C CYS A 58 4.54 4.44 -1.80
N ILE A 59 5.16 4.21 -2.96
CA ILE A 59 6.46 3.50 -3.07
C ILE A 59 7.56 4.27 -2.34
N CYS A 60 7.62 5.61 -2.49
CA CYS A 60 8.58 6.45 -1.79
C CYS A 60 8.35 6.41 -0.28
N CYS A 61 7.09 6.52 0.18
CA CYS A 61 6.72 6.38 1.59
C CYS A 61 7.17 5.03 2.17
N ALA A 62 6.90 3.92 1.46
CA ALA A 62 7.30 2.59 1.90
C ALA A 62 8.82 2.40 1.96
N LYS A 63 9.56 2.96 0.99
CA LYS A 63 11.03 2.92 0.98
C LYS A 63 11.64 3.75 2.11
N GLU A 64 11.07 4.91 2.38
CA GLU A 64 11.51 5.76 3.50
C GLU A 64 11.25 5.06 4.84
N ALA A 65 10.09 4.43 5.01
CA ALA A 65 9.80 3.61 6.18
C ALA A 65 10.80 2.46 6.35
N GLU A 66 11.18 1.80 5.26
CA GLU A 66 12.23 0.76 5.26
C GLU A 66 13.58 1.34 5.65
N ALA A 67 13.98 2.47 5.10
CA ALA A 67 15.25 3.14 5.37
C ALA A 67 15.35 3.61 6.83
N ARG A 68 14.23 4.03 7.45
CA ARG A 68 14.13 4.34 8.88
C ARG A 68 14.14 3.10 9.78
N GLY A 69 14.11 1.90 9.23
CA GLY A 69 14.11 0.64 9.99
C GLY A 69 12.78 0.37 10.72
N LEU A 70 11.67 0.88 10.20
CA LEU A 70 10.36 0.64 10.79
C LEU A 70 9.89 -0.81 10.57
N SER A 71 8.87 -1.23 11.32
CA SER A 71 8.35 -2.60 11.23
C SER A 71 7.79 -2.90 9.83
N ALA A 72 7.84 -4.17 9.43
CA ALA A 72 7.26 -4.61 8.14
C ALA A 72 5.78 -4.23 8.00
N ARG A 73 5.05 -4.18 9.12
CA ARG A 73 3.66 -3.77 9.17
C ARG A 73 3.50 -2.27 8.85
N VAL A 74 4.34 -1.40 9.42
CA VAL A 74 4.33 0.04 9.11
C VAL A 74 4.79 0.31 7.68
N ILE A 75 5.81 -0.40 7.19
CA ILE A 75 6.26 -0.28 5.79
C ILE A 75 5.13 -0.64 4.82
N LEU A 76 4.40 -1.73 5.10
CA LEU A 76 3.25 -2.12 4.30
C LEU A 76 2.09 -1.13 4.43
N ALA A 77 1.87 -0.56 5.63
CA ALA A 77 0.89 0.50 5.84
C ALA A 77 1.23 1.77 5.03
N CYS A 78 2.50 2.20 5.01
CA CYS A 78 2.96 3.30 4.16
C CYS A 78 2.75 3.03 2.66
N LEU A 79 2.86 1.77 2.21
CA LEU A 79 2.54 1.42 0.82
C LEU A 79 1.03 1.51 0.53
N LEU A 80 0.18 1.27 1.52
CA LEU A 80 -1.28 1.15 1.39
C LEU A 80 -2.03 2.41 1.86
N HIS A 81 -1.38 3.46 2.36
CA HIS A 81 -2.06 4.57 3.03
C HIS A 81 -3.04 5.35 2.12
N ASP A 82 -2.75 5.42 0.82
CA ASP A 82 -3.64 6.00 -0.20
C ASP A 82 -4.40 4.92 -0.99
N ALA A 83 -4.47 3.67 -0.51
CA ALA A 83 -5.08 2.58 -1.28
C ALA A 83 -6.60 2.75 -1.50
N SER A 84 -7.29 3.50 -0.64
CA SER A 84 -8.70 3.88 -0.83
C SER A 84 -8.93 4.70 -2.10
N GLU A 85 -7.94 5.49 -2.53
CA GLU A 85 -8.02 6.36 -3.70
C GLU A 85 -8.20 5.59 -5.01
N CYS A 86 -7.77 4.34 -5.08
CA CYS A 86 -8.00 3.50 -6.26
C CYS A 86 -9.51 3.26 -6.52
N TYR A 87 -10.35 3.42 -5.50
CA TYR A 87 -11.81 3.25 -5.56
C TYR A 87 -12.57 4.58 -5.45
N MET A 88 -11.98 5.61 -4.83
CA MET A 88 -12.64 6.86 -4.49
C MET A 88 -12.01 8.12 -5.12
N SER A 89 -10.87 7.97 -5.81
CA SER A 89 -10.08 9.04 -6.39
C SER A 89 -9.23 9.84 -5.36
N ASP A 90 -8.13 10.44 -5.83
CA ASP A 90 -7.31 11.40 -5.05
C ASP A 90 -8.04 12.75 -4.99
N VAL A 91 -8.62 13.06 -3.82
CA VAL A 91 -9.31 14.33 -3.58
C VAL A 91 -8.39 15.28 -2.83
N PRO A 92 -8.09 16.49 -3.37
CA PRO A 92 -7.18 17.44 -2.74
C PRO A 92 -7.59 17.81 -1.31
N ARG A 93 -6.61 17.82 -0.38
CA ARG A 93 -6.83 18.13 1.05
C ARG A 93 -7.72 19.34 1.34
N PRO A 94 -7.57 20.50 0.64
CA PRO A 94 -8.44 21.67 0.91
C PRO A 94 -9.91 21.40 0.63
N PHE A 95 -10.21 20.58 -0.38
CA PHE A 95 -11.59 20.23 -0.73
C PHE A 95 -12.12 19.11 0.16
N LYS A 96 -11.30 18.10 0.44
CA LYS A 96 -11.63 16.96 1.31
C LYS A 96 -12.09 17.41 2.70
N LYS A 97 -11.49 18.47 3.27
CA LYS A 97 -11.83 19.02 4.59
C LYS A 97 -13.29 19.48 4.74
N GLU A 98 -13.94 19.80 3.64
CA GLU A 98 -15.35 20.25 3.60
C GLU A 98 -16.32 19.08 3.30
N MET A 99 -15.81 17.82 3.24
CA MET A 99 -16.57 16.67 2.79
C MET A 99 -16.62 15.57 3.86
N ASP A 100 -17.25 15.83 5.01
CA ASP A 100 -17.28 14.89 6.16
C ASP A 100 -17.74 13.48 5.76
N ALA A 101 -18.80 13.36 4.95
CA ALA A 101 -19.32 12.06 4.51
C ALA A 101 -18.33 11.30 3.58
N TYR A 102 -17.51 12.02 2.82
CA TYR A 102 -16.47 11.42 2.01
C TYR A 102 -15.34 10.88 2.89
N GLN A 103 -14.87 11.68 3.86
CA GLN A 103 -13.83 11.28 4.81
C GLN A 103 -14.24 10.03 5.60
N GLU A 104 -15.48 10.01 6.12
CA GLU A 104 -15.99 8.84 6.84
C GLU A 104 -15.96 7.56 5.98
N GLN A 105 -16.33 7.67 4.69
CA GLN A 105 -16.30 6.51 3.79
C GLN A 105 -14.87 6.12 3.38
N GLU A 106 -13.99 7.08 3.19
CA GLU A 106 -12.57 6.85 2.90
C GLU A 106 -11.89 6.14 4.06
N ASP A 107 -12.10 6.61 5.30
CA ASP A 107 -11.57 6.00 6.52
C ASP A 107 -12.09 4.56 6.69
N ASN A 108 -13.39 4.33 6.47
CA ASN A 108 -13.99 3.01 6.54
C ASN A 108 -13.39 2.05 5.49
N LEU A 109 -13.20 2.53 4.27
CA LEU A 109 -12.59 1.73 3.21
C LEU A 109 -11.12 1.43 3.50
N LEU A 110 -10.35 2.43 3.96
CA LEU A 110 -8.95 2.26 4.30
C LEU A 110 -8.77 1.30 5.49
N SER A 111 -9.61 1.41 6.52
CA SER A 111 -9.67 0.46 7.64
C SER A 111 -9.93 -0.96 7.13
N THR A 112 -10.90 -1.14 6.21
CA THR A 112 -11.19 -2.44 5.59
C THR A 112 -9.99 -3.01 4.83
N ILE A 113 -9.23 -2.15 4.13
CA ILE A 113 -7.99 -2.52 3.44
C ILE A 113 -6.92 -2.97 4.43
N TYR A 114 -6.72 -2.20 5.52
CA TYR A 114 -5.76 -2.55 6.57
C TYR A 114 -6.15 -3.85 7.29
N GLU A 115 -7.39 -4.03 7.67
CA GLU A 115 -7.86 -5.31 8.25
C GLU A 115 -7.56 -6.50 7.34
N LYS A 116 -7.83 -6.36 6.05
CA LYS A 116 -7.56 -7.42 5.07
C LYS A 116 -6.08 -7.77 4.96
N PHE A 117 -5.22 -6.78 4.79
CA PHE A 117 -3.82 -7.00 4.45
C PHE A 117 -2.90 -7.00 5.66
N LEU A 118 -3.21 -6.22 6.70
CA LEU A 118 -2.43 -6.15 7.93
C LEU A 118 -2.99 -7.02 9.07
N GLY A 119 -4.25 -7.47 8.95
CA GLY A 119 -4.93 -8.30 9.96
C GLY A 119 -5.68 -7.50 11.02
N SER A 120 -5.45 -6.22 11.13
CA SER A 120 -6.19 -5.26 11.97
C SER A 120 -5.94 -3.85 11.48
N ASP A 121 -6.73 -2.90 11.95
CA ASP A 121 -6.45 -1.48 11.78
C ASP A 121 -5.14 -1.06 12.46
N LEU A 122 -4.62 0.13 12.11
CA LEU A 122 -3.39 0.67 12.69
C LEU A 122 -3.60 1.08 14.14
N THR A 123 -2.58 0.89 14.97
CA THR A 123 -2.51 1.52 16.27
C THR A 123 -2.22 3.02 16.11
N GLU A 124 -2.55 3.85 17.11
CA GLU A 124 -2.24 5.28 17.13
C GLU A 124 -0.75 5.57 16.81
N LYS A 125 0.14 4.73 17.34
CA LYS A 125 1.59 4.86 17.09
C LYS A 125 1.95 4.56 15.62
N GLU A 126 1.37 3.51 15.04
CA GLU A 126 1.61 3.16 13.64
C GLU A 126 1.03 4.24 12.71
N GLN A 127 -0.18 4.72 13.02
CA GLN A 127 -0.80 5.82 12.28
C GLN A 127 0.07 7.08 12.31
N ALA A 128 0.59 7.47 13.47
CA ALA A 128 1.49 8.62 13.58
C ALA A 128 2.78 8.44 12.76
N GLN A 129 3.32 7.21 12.68
CA GLN A 129 4.50 6.91 11.86
C GLN A 129 4.20 7.00 10.36
N VAL A 130 3.02 6.56 9.92
CA VAL A 130 2.58 6.66 8.51
C VAL A 130 2.37 8.12 8.13
N CYS A 131 1.66 8.89 8.96
CA CYS A 131 1.41 10.31 8.74
C CYS A 131 2.71 11.14 8.65
N ASP A 132 3.67 10.88 9.56
CA ASP A 132 4.97 11.58 9.54
C ASP A 132 5.73 11.34 8.23
N ILE A 133 5.68 10.12 7.69
CA ILE A 133 6.33 9.80 6.41
C ILE A 133 5.57 10.43 5.23
N ASP A 134 4.24 10.36 5.24
CA ASP A 134 3.41 10.98 4.19
C ASP A 134 3.65 12.49 4.14
N ASP A 135 3.67 13.18 5.29
CA ASP A 135 3.92 14.61 5.35
C ASP A 135 5.33 14.98 4.86
N VAL A 136 6.36 14.18 5.19
CA VAL A 136 7.71 14.36 4.64
C VAL A 136 7.72 14.19 3.12
N MET A 137 7.09 13.13 2.59
CA MET A 137 7.05 12.91 1.14
C MET A 137 6.22 13.98 0.43
N LEU A 138 5.13 14.45 1.04
CA LEU A 138 4.33 15.55 0.50
C LEU A 138 5.15 16.84 0.37
N TRP A 139 5.98 17.18 1.38
CA TRP A 139 6.89 18.34 1.31
C TRP A 139 7.76 18.29 0.05
N TYR A 140 8.38 17.14 -0.23
CA TYR A 140 9.21 16.95 -1.42
C TYR A 140 8.41 16.92 -2.73
N ASP A 141 7.19 16.38 -2.72
CA ASP A 141 6.29 16.37 -3.87
C ASP A 141 5.88 17.80 -4.25
N LEU A 142 5.53 18.65 -3.27
CA LEU A 142 5.18 20.07 -3.50
C LEU A 142 6.34 20.83 -4.13
N GLU A 143 7.55 20.67 -3.62
CA GLU A 143 8.74 21.34 -4.15
C GLU A 143 9.11 20.84 -5.56
N ASN A 144 9.14 19.51 -5.77
CA ASN A 144 9.72 18.94 -6.98
C ASN A 144 8.72 18.72 -8.13
N LEU A 145 7.44 18.63 -7.82
CA LEU A 145 6.38 18.40 -8.80
C LEU A 145 5.55 19.64 -9.10
N LEU A 146 5.39 20.55 -8.13
CA LEU A 146 4.57 21.75 -8.25
C LEU A 146 5.40 23.05 -8.23
N GLU A 147 6.72 22.95 -7.95
CA GLU A 147 7.62 24.10 -7.81
C GLU A 147 7.12 25.10 -6.74
N GLU A 148 6.44 24.57 -5.71
CA GLU A 148 5.91 25.35 -4.60
C GLU A 148 6.99 25.60 -3.56
N GLU A 149 7.33 26.87 -3.31
CA GLU A 149 8.26 27.24 -2.26
C GLU A 149 7.66 26.91 -0.89
N GLN A 150 8.42 26.17 -0.07
CA GLN A 150 8.01 25.78 1.27
C GLN A 150 8.62 26.75 2.28
N ASP A 151 7.79 27.25 3.22
CA ASP A 151 8.23 28.15 4.29
C ASP A 151 8.95 27.42 5.43
N ASP A 152 8.78 26.11 5.53
CA ASP A 152 9.38 25.28 6.59
C ASP A 152 10.75 24.74 6.18
N ASP A 153 11.57 24.42 7.19
CA ASP A 153 12.86 23.77 6.97
C ASP A 153 12.66 22.41 6.26
N MET A 154 13.54 22.12 5.30
CA MET A 154 13.53 20.87 4.55
C MET A 154 13.65 19.66 5.49
N PRO A 155 12.65 18.76 5.53
CA PRO A 155 12.71 17.58 6.39
C PRO A 155 13.79 16.59 5.94
N GLU A 156 14.36 15.84 6.89
CA GLU A 156 15.32 14.78 6.56
C GLU A 156 14.64 13.60 5.88
N VAL A 157 15.26 13.09 4.81
CA VAL A 157 14.85 11.88 4.10
C VAL A 157 16.03 10.93 3.96
N ASN A 158 15.81 9.63 4.15
CA ASN A 158 16.87 8.63 4.14
C ASN A 158 17.02 7.94 2.77
N ILE A 159 16.11 8.18 1.85
CA ILE A 159 16.14 7.63 0.50
C ILE A 159 16.54 8.71 -0.51
N LYS A 160 17.05 8.29 -1.66
CA LYS A 160 17.25 9.21 -2.79
C LYS A 160 15.93 9.37 -3.54
N LEU A 161 15.44 10.62 -3.60
CA LEU A 161 14.30 11.01 -4.44
C LEU A 161 14.85 11.58 -5.76
N ASP A 162 14.49 10.98 -6.88
CA ASP A 162 15.00 11.40 -8.21
C ASP A 162 13.90 11.95 -9.13
N TYR A 163 12.62 11.73 -8.82
CA TYR A 163 11.47 12.21 -9.57
C TYR A 163 11.56 11.94 -11.09
N ILE A 164 12.15 10.82 -11.49
CA ILE A 164 12.23 10.38 -12.87
C ILE A 164 10.89 9.80 -13.30
N VAL A 165 10.30 10.32 -14.37
CA VAL A 165 9.05 9.78 -14.93
C VAL A 165 9.28 8.36 -15.42
N ARG A 166 8.48 7.44 -14.90
CA ARG A 166 8.50 6.01 -15.27
C ARG A 166 7.20 5.61 -15.96
N SER A 167 7.20 4.53 -16.71
CA SER A 167 5.95 3.98 -17.23
C SER A 167 5.10 3.42 -16.10
N PHE A 168 3.77 3.53 -16.22
CA PHE A 168 2.86 3.03 -15.18
C PHE A 168 3.03 1.54 -14.92
N GLU A 169 3.38 0.74 -15.96
CA GLU A 169 3.62 -0.70 -15.80
C GLU A 169 4.85 -0.98 -14.93
N THR A 170 5.89 -0.14 -15.03
CA THR A 170 7.08 -0.25 -14.20
C THR A 170 6.75 0.08 -12.74
N VAL A 171 5.93 1.09 -12.51
CA VAL A 171 5.48 1.51 -11.18
C VAL A 171 4.58 0.44 -10.57
N GLU A 172 3.59 -0.06 -11.32
CA GLU A 172 2.71 -1.14 -10.90
C GLU A 172 3.48 -2.41 -10.50
N GLN A 173 4.48 -2.80 -11.30
CA GLN A 173 5.33 -3.95 -10.97
C GLN A 173 6.13 -3.74 -9.68
N GLU A 174 6.67 -2.54 -9.45
CA GLU A 174 7.39 -2.23 -8.22
C GLU A 174 6.48 -2.21 -7.01
N TYR A 175 5.29 -1.61 -7.12
CA TYR A 175 4.27 -1.60 -6.08
C TYR A 175 3.91 -3.03 -5.67
N ASN A 176 3.56 -3.87 -6.63
CA ASN A 176 3.23 -5.28 -6.40
C ASN A 176 4.40 -6.06 -5.76
N ARG A 177 5.65 -5.79 -6.18
CA ARG A 177 6.85 -6.42 -5.61
C ARG A 177 7.05 -6.03 -4.14
N LEU A 178 6.90 -4.74 -3.80
CA LEU A 178 7.00 -4.27 -2.42
C LEU A 178 5.87 -4.83 -1.56
N PHE A 179 4.64 -4.80 -2.08
CA PHE A 179 3.51 -5.41 -1.41
C PHE A 179 3.79 -6.89 -1.09
N ALA A 180 4.15 -7.70 -2.08
CA ALA A 180 4.41 -9.12 -1.89
C ALA A 180 5.52 -9.36 -0.86
N LYS A 181 6.59 -8.55 -0.87
CA LYS A 181 7.70 -8.62 0.10
C LYS A 181 7.18 -8.45 1.53
N TYR A 182 6.49 -7.36 1.81
CA TYR A 182 6.10 -7.02 3.18
C TYR A 182 4.84 -7.76 3.65
N PHE A 183 3.89 -8.03 2.77
CA PHE A 183 2.72 -8.85 3.07
C PHE A 183 3.11 -10.26 3.53
N ASN A 184 4.07 -10.90 2.85
CA ASN A 184 4.57 -12.21 3.26
C ASN A 184 5.23 -12.18 4.65
N ILE A 185 5.95 -11.10 4.98
CA ILE A 185 6.54 -10.93 6.31
C ILE A 185 5.43 -10.76 7.36
N VAL A 186 4.47 -9.85 7.12
CA VAL A 186 3.37 -9.58 8.05
C VAL A 186 2.55 -10.86 8.30
N LYS A 187 2.14 -11.56 7.24
CA LYS A 187 1.38 -12.83 7.37
C LYS A 187 2.20 -13.96 7.96
N GLY A 188 3.49 -14.00 7.71
CA GLY A 188 4.40 -14.96 8.33
C GLY A 188 4.59 -14.70 9.82
N LEU A 189 4.72 -13.44 10.23
CA LEU A 189 4.76 -13.07 11.65
C LEU A 189 3.46 -13.39 12.37
N GLU A 190 2.30 -13.17 11.75
CA GLU A 190 1.01 -13.58 12.31
C GLU A 190 0.93 -15.11 12.51
N LYS A 191 1.31 -15.88 11.50
CA LYS A 191 1.21 -17.35 11.51
C LYS A 191 2.30 -18.00 12.34
N TYR A 192 3.52 -17.46 12.28
CA TYR A 192 4.73 -18.04 12.86
C TYR A 192 5.41 -17.10 13.87
N GLY A 193 4.75 -16.04 14.33
CA GLY A 193 5.34 -15.01 15.20
C GLY A 193 5.93 -15.52 16.49
N LYS A 194 5.52 -16.70 16.98
CA LYS A 194 6.15 -17.40 18.10
C LYS A 194 7.43 -18.18 17.70
N TRP A 195 7.72 -18.32 16.39
CA TRP A 195 8.86 -19.08 15.87
C TRP A 195 9.99 -18.18 15.37
N PHE A 196 9.68 -16.95 14.97
CA PHE A 196 10.65 -15.99 14.45
C PHE A 196 10.74 -14.79 15.37
N LYS A 197 11.95 -14.41 15.77
CA LYS A 197 12.19 -13.30 16.70
C LYS A 197 12.01 -11.95 16.03
N ASP A 198 12.24 -11.87 14.71
CA ASP A 198 12.15 -10.64 13.94
C ASP A 198 11.92 -10.89 12.43
N ALA A 199 11.70 -9.81 11.69
CA ALA A 199 11.49 -9.83 10.24
C ALA A 199 12.72 -10.34 9.47
N TRP A 200 13.94 -10.20 10.00
CA TRP A 200 15.16 -10.67 9.36
C TRP A 200 15.23 -12.21 9.38
N GLU A 201 14.89 -12.80 10.49
CA GLU A 201 14.85 -14.25 10.66
C GLU A 201 13.81 -14.89 9.72
N TYR A 202 12.62 -14.28 9.61
CA TYR A 202 11.59 -14.70 8.67
C TYR A 202 11.98 -14.50 7.20
N ASN A 203 12.61 -13.39 6.84
CA ASN A 203 13.12 -13.14 5.49
C ASN A 203 14.21 -14.14 5.09
N SER A 204 15.10 -14.50 6.04
CA SER A 204 16.12 -15.51 5.83
C SER A 204 15.51 -16.89 5.56
N TYR A 205 14.44 -17.24 6.28
CA TYR A 205 13.66 -18.45 6.05
C TYR A 205 13.00 -18.45 4.65
N LEU A 206 12.33 -17.34 4.26
CA LEU A 206 11.72 -17.21 2.93
C LEU A 206 12.75 -17.29 1.80
N ALA A 207 13.91 -16.67 1.97
CA ALA A 207 15.00 -16.75 0.98
C ALA A 207 15.50 -18.19 0.80
N ALA A 208 15.60 -18.95 1.90
CA ALA A 208 15.94 -20.36 1.85
C ALA A 208 14.86 -21.19 1.14
N CYS A 209 13.57 -20.96 1.44
CA CYS A 209 12.45 -21.62 0.77
C CYS A 209 12.40 -21.32 -0.73
N ASN A 210 12.66 -20.08 -1.15
CA ASN A 210 12.68 -19.67 -2.56
C ASN A 210 13.87 -20.27 -3.34
N LYS A 211 15.03 -20.50 -2.69
CA LYS A 211 16.15 -21.22 -3.30
C LYS A 211 15.79 -22.67 -3.58
N VAL A 212 15.02 -23.31 -2.70
CA VAL A 212 14.59 -24.70 -2.85
C VAL A 212 13.44 -24.83 -3.87
N LYS A 213 12.52 -23.85 -3.97
CA LYS A 213 11.47 -23.82 -5.02
C LYS A 213 12.02 -23.80 -6.44
N LYS A 214 13.22 -23.26 -6.66
CA LYS A 214 13.90 -23.32 -7.97
C LYS A 214 14.40 -24.74 -8.31
N SER A 215 14.41 -25.65 -7.34
CA SER A 215 14.87 -27.04 -7.50
C SER A 215 13.80 -28.13 -7.35
N SER A 216 12.61 -27.84 -6.79
CA SER A 216 11.47 -28.79 -6.78
C SER A 216 10.17 -28.21 -6.22
N VAL A 217 9.04 -28.53 -6.87
CA VAL A 217 7.65 -28.14 -6.48
C VAL A 217 7.17 -28.80 -5.16
N HIS A 218 7.98 -29.64 -4.53
CA HIS A 218 7.60 -30.42 -3.35
C HIS A 218 8.04 -29.85 -1.99
N CYS A 219 8.77 -28.73 -1.97
CA CYS A 219 9.43 -28.25 -0.75
C CYS A 219 8.49 -27.60 0.29
N GLU A 220 7.40 -26.96 -0.13
CA GLU A 220 6.49 -26.29 0.84
C GLU A 220 5.83 -27.27 1.82
N ARG A 221 5.49 -28.47 1.36
CA ARG A 221 4.84 -29.50 2.21
C ARG A 221 5.81 -30.15 3.17
N SER A 222 7.04 -30.45 2.74
CA SER A 222 8.00 -31.18 3.58
C SER A 222 8.62 -30.31 4.68
N MET A 223 8.84 -29.00 4.45
CA MET A 223 9.39 -28.12 5.49
C MET A 223 8.36 -27.78 6.57
N ILE A 224 7.07 -27.63 6.21
CA ILE A 224 6.00 -27.43 7.20
C ILE A 224 5.91 -28.62 8.16
N TYR A 225 6.08 -29.85 7.65
CA TYR A 225 6.07 -31.06 8.47
C TYR A 225 7.32 -31.22 9.35
N GLN A 226 8.50 -30.77 8.88
CA GLN A 226 9.74 -30.85 9.67
C GLN A 226 9.84 -29.79 10.77
N THR A 227 9.21 -28.62 10.58
CA THR A 227 9.23 -27.54 11.57
C THR A 227 8.09 -27.61 12.59
N THR A 228 7.01 -28.30 12.30
CA THR A 228 5.84 -28.36 13.22
C THR A 228 5.86 -29.53 14.18
N GLY A 229 6.72 -30.54 13.98
CA GLY A 229 6.82 -31.69 14.89
C GLY A 229 5.47 -32.38 15.17
N LEU A 230 4.52 -32.30 14.23
CA LEU A 230 3.24 -32.96 14.33
C LEU A 230 3.28 -34.22 13.46
N GLU A 231 3.53 -35.35 14.12
CA GLU A 231 2.97 -36.62 13.69
C GLU A 231 1.47 -36.66 13.99
#